data_7c2e648b8c64c111f207b253735a7826
#
_entry.id   7c2e648b8c64c111f207b253735a7826
#
_cell.length_a   1.000
_cell.length_b   1.000
_cell.length_c   1.000
_cell.angle_alpha   90.00
_cell.angle_beta   90.00
_cell.angle_gamma   90.00
#
_symmetry.space_group_name_H-M   'P 1'
#
loop_
_entity.id
_entity.type
_entity.pdbx_description
1 polymer ?
#
loop_
_entity_poly.entity_id
_entity_poly.type
_entity_poly.pdbx_seq_one_letter_code
_entity_poly.pdbx_strand_id
1 'polypeptide(L)'
;KIIAMHLGELFELYNIKQYDPFRITRDSDLDIDEDTEDLMAEIKKSIRKRKRGEPVRLEFGKKCNREIREFLVDALDVTEREIYFQRGPLDLTFLSKFAHIKGCEDMCFEPIVPVNPPAEFCGYDDIFEAIREKDRLVHHPYESFDVVVDFVKKAATDPNVLAIKQTLYRVSGNSPIVAALIKAAENGKQVTVLVELKARFDEENNIQWATKLEKAGCHVIYGLTGLKTHCKICLVVRKDKDGIRRYLHMLSLIHI
;
A
#
# COMPACT_ATOMS: atom_id res chain seq x y z
N LYS A 1 0.21 9.12 -29.47
CA LYS A 1 0.04 10.03 -30.64
C LYS A 1 0.80 11.35 -30.44
N ILE A 2 0.62 12.06 -29.31
CA ILE A 2 1.29 13.36 -29.06
C ILE A 2 2.82 13.23 -29.17
N ILE A 3 3.43 12.28 -28.45
CA ILE A 3 4.89 12.03 -28.54
C ILE A 3 5.32 11.81 -30.00
N ALA A 4 4.55 11.00 -30.75
CA ALA A 4 4.87 10.70 -32.15
C ALA A 4 4.82 11.92 -33.07
N MET A 5 4.02 12.94 -32.74
CA MET A 5 3.95 14.21 -33.50
C MET A 5 5.16 15.12 -33.22
N HIS A 6 5.81 14.96 -32.08
CA HIS A 6 6.92 15.80 -31.62
C HIS A 6 8.27 15.04 -31.54
N LEU A 7 8.37 13.88 -32.19
CA LEU A 7 9.62 13.12 -32.20
C LEU A 7 10.80 13.91 -32.80
N GLY A 8 10.56 14.72 -33.82
CA GLY A 8 11.59 15.58 -34.42
C GLY A 8 12.16 16.61 -33.46
N GLU A 9 11.34 17.12 -32.53
CA GLU A 9 11.77 18.05 -31.49
C GLU A 9 12.58 17.35 -30.39
N LEU A 10 12.25 16.07 -30.10
CA LEU A 10 12.97 15.26 -29.13
C LEU A 10 14.33 14.76 -29.65
N PHE A 11 14.46 14.62 -30.96
CA PHE A 11 15.63 14.07 -31.63
C PHE A 11 16.10 14.98 -32.76
N GLU A 12 16.38 16.22 -32.46
CA GLU A 12 16.70 17.29 -33.43
C GLU A 12 17.84 16.95 -34.39
N LEU A 13 18.81 16.14 -33.96
CA LEU A 13 19.99 15.77 -34.75
C LEU A 13 19.82 14.48 -35.56
N TYR A 14 18.65 13.86 -35.49
CA TYR A 14 18.41 12.54 -36.10
C TYR A 14 17.26 12.58 -37.10
N ASN A 15 17.43 11.86 -38.20
CA ASN A 15 16.33 11.59 -39.13
C ASN A 15 15.56 10.36 -38.69
N ILE A 16 14.39 10.55 -38.07
CA ILE A 16 13.54 9.47 -37.57
C ILE A 16 12.86 8.78 -38.74
N LYS A 17 13.27 7.56 -39.01
CA LYS A 17 12.70 6.75 -40.11
C LYS A 17 11.42 6.05 -39.68
N GLN A 18 11.38 5.54 -38.45
CA GLN A 18 10.27 4.70 -37.96
C GLN A 18 10.08 4.86 -36.45
N TYR A 19 8.88 4.65 -35.97
CA TYR A 19 8.56 4.56 -34.56
C TYR A 19 7.34 3.65 -34.37
N ASP A 20 7.35 2.88 -33.30
CA ASP A 20 6.22 2.07 -32.88
C ASP A 20 6.11 2.00 -31.36
N PRO A 21 4.89 2.05 -30.78
CA PRO A 21 4.70 1.81 -29.37
C PRO A 21 4.81 0.31 -29.07
N PHE A 22 5.41 0.00 -27.95
CA PHE A 22 5.43 -1.35 -27.42
C PHE A 22 5.23 -1.31 -25.90
N ARG A 23 4.88 -2.45 -25.30
CA ARG A 23 4.76 -2.61 -23.86
C ARG A 23 5.50 -3.85 -23.42
N ILE A 24 6.28 -3.70 -22.34
CA ILE A 24 6.98 -4.81 -21.69
C ILE A 24 6.33 -5.04 -20.33
N THR A 25 6.01 -6.31 -20.04
CA THR A 25 5.75 -6.76 -18.67
C THR A 25 6.96 -7.56 -18.22
N ARG A 26 7.50 -7.20 -17.07
CA ARG A 26 8.64 -7.89 -16.46
C ARG A 26 8.18 -8.70 -15.27
N ASP A 27 8.86 -9.77 -15.00
CA ASP A 27 8.69 -10.48 -13.75
C ASP A 27 8.97 -9.54 -12.58
N SER A 28 8.03 -9.50 -11.67
CA SER A 28 8.07 -8.65 -10.48
C SER A 28 8.08 -9.45 -9.18
N ASP A 29 8.16 -10.78 -9.25
CA ASP A 29 8.29 -11.59 -8.06
C ASP A 29 9.64 -11.33 -7.39
N LEU A 30 9.58 -11.23 -6.07
CA LEU A 30 10.77 -11.07 -5.25
C LEU A 30 11.15 -12.44 -4.72
N ASP A 31 12.27 -12.94 -5.21
CA ASP A 31 12.96 -14.04 -4.55
C ASP A 31 13.78 -13.46 -3.40
N ILE A 32 13.29 -13.65 -2.19
CA ILE A 32 13.86 -13.08 -0.96
C ILE A 32 14.29 -14.24 -0.08
N ASP A 33 15.57 -14.28 0.23
CA ASP A 33 16.08 -15.14 1.28
C ASP A 33 15.60 -14.61 2.64
N GLU A 34 14.70 -15.33 3.28
CA GLU A 34 14.09 -14.96 4.56
C GLU A 34 14.97 -15.31 5.76
N ASP A 35 15.96 -16.17 5.57
CA ASP A 35 16.88 -16.61 6.63
C ASP A 35 18.08 -15.64 6.81
N THR A 36 18.01 -14.47 6.18
CA THR A 36 19.03 -13.43 6.28
C THR A 36 18.94 -12.64 7.59
N GLU A 37 20.09 -12.24 8.14
CA GLU A 37 20.15 -11.40 9.34
C GLU A 37 19.55 -10.01 9.14
N ASP A 38 19.56 -9.46 7.91
CA ASP A 38 18.98 -8.16 7.55
C ASP A 38 17.96 -8.29 6.40
N LEU A 39 16.74 -8.69 6.76
CA LEU A 39 15.63 -8.84 5.83
C LEU A 39 15.32 -7.52 5.10
N MET A 40 15.45 -6.36 5.78
CA MET A 40 15.18 -5.06 5.17
C MET A 40 16.19 -4.75 4.05
N ALA A 41 17.47 -5.03 4.26
CA ALA A 41 18.51 -4.81 3.25
C ALA A 41 18.30 -5.73 2.04
N GLU A 42 17.94 -7.01 2.27
CA GLU A 42 17.67 -7.94 1.18
C GLU A 42 16.44 -7.56 0.37
N ILE A 43 15.35 -7.12 1.02
CA ILE A 43 14.17 -6.59 0.31
C ILE A 43 14.53 -5.35 -0.51
N LYS A 44 15.29 -4.39 0.02
CA LYS A 44 15.76 -3.22 -0.74
C LYS A 44 16.57 -3.61 -1.98
N LYS A 45 17.43 -4.60 -1.87
CA LYS A 45 18.22 -5.14 -2.98
C LYS A 45 17.31 -5.79 -4.04
N SER A 46 16.36 -6.62 -3.60
CA SER A 46 15.39 -7.29 -4.46
C SER A 46 14.45 -6.31 -5.18
N ILE A 47 13.98 -5.24 -4.52
CA ILE A 47 13.21 -4.16 -5.16
C ILE A 47 14.01 -3.49 -6.30
N ARG A 48 15.32 -3.27 -6.12
CA ARG A 48 16.18 -2.73 -7.18
C ARG A 48 16.32 -3.71 -8.36
N LYS A 49 16.43 -5.01 -8.08
CA LYS A 49 16.49 -6.06 -9.11
C LYS A 49 15.17 -6.18 -9.88
N ARG A 50 14.01 -5.99 -9.22
CA ARG A 50 12.68 -6.03 -9.86
C ARG A 50 12.58 -5.11 -11.08
N LYS A 51 13.15 -3.92 -11.05
CA LYS A 51 13.18 -2.98 -12.18
C LYS A 51 13.90 -3.55 -13.42
N ARG A 52 14.72 -4.59 -13.23
CA ARG A 52 15.48 -5.29 -14.27
C ARG A 52 15.03 -6.76 -14.39
N GLY A 53 13.85 -7.10 -13.88
CA GLY A 53 13.29 -8.44 -13.98
C GLY A 53 13.18 -8.91 -15.44
N GLU A 54 13.19 -10.21 -15.65
CA GLU A 54 13.10 -10.80 -16.99
C GLU A 54 11.79 -10.36 -17.67
N PRO A 55 11.83 -10.01 -18.96
CA PRO A 55 10.62 -9.76 -19.73
C PRO A 55 9.82 -11.07 -19.85
N VAL A 56 8.57 -11.04 -19.36
CA VAL A 56 7.65 -12.19 -19.45
C VAL A 56 6.54 -11.95 -20.47
N ARG A 57 6.43 -10.73 -20.99
CA ARG A 57 5.45 -10.39 -22.01
C ARG A 57 5.88 -9.14 -22.77
N LEU A 58 5.89 -9.24 -24.10
CA LEU A 58 6.18 -8.16 -25.02
C LEU A 58 4.97 -7.94 -25.94
N GLU A 59 4.40 -6.75 -25.92
CA GLU A 59 3.19 -6.41 -26.65
C GLU A 59 3.46 -5.36 -27.73
N PHE A 60 2.95 -5.60 -28.90
CA PHE A 60 3.05 -4.70 -30.06
C PHE A 60 1.67 -4.33 -30.59
N GLY A 61 1.58 -3.18 -31.23
CA GLY A 61 0.45 -2.87 -32.11
C GLY A 61 0.42 -3.82 -33.33
N LYS A 62 -0.77 -4.17 -33.81
CA LYS A 62 -0.93 -5.13 -34.93
C LYS A 62 -0.14 -4.75 -36.20
N LYS A 63 0.16 -3.48 -36.39
CA LYS A 63 0.91 -2.94 -37.56
C LYS A 63 2.33 -2.57 -37.21
N CYS A 64 2.90 -3.11 -36.14
CA CYS A 64 4.27 -2.81 -35.72
C CYS A 64 5.26 -3.13 -36.83
N ASN A 65 6.24 -2.23 -37.00
CA ASN A 65 7.33 -2.41 -37.95
C ASN A 65 8.17 -3.65 -37.62
N ARG A 66 8.53 -4.40 -38.63
CA ARG A 66 9.26 -5.66 -38.49
C ARG A 66 10.64 -5.47 -37.89
N GLU A 67 11.40 -4.45 -38.33
CA GLU A 67 12.76 -4.20 -37.86
C GLU A 67 12.78 -3.82 -36.38
N ILE A 68 11.83 -2.96 -35.95
CA ILE A 68 11.67 -2.58 -34.54
C ILE A 68 11.34 -3.80 -33.68
N ARG A 69 10.45 -4.65 -34.18
CA ARG A 69 10.06 -5.88 -33.48
C ARG A 69 11.25 -6.83 -33.33
N GLU A 70 11.96 -7.13 -34.42
CA GLU A 70 13.11 -8.04 -34.41
C GLU A 70 14.20 -7.53 -33.48
N PHE A 71 14.50 -6.23 -33.52
CA PHE A 71 15.44 -5.58 -32.60
C PHE A 71 15.02 -5.77 -31.13
N LEU A 72 13.75 -5.54 -30.79
CA LEU A 72 13.28 -5.64 -29.40
C LEU A 72 13.25 -7.10 -28.93
N VAL A 73 12.89 -8.05 -29.78
CA VAL A 73 12.89 -9.48 -29.46
C VAL A 73 14.32 -9.93 -29.12
N ASP A 74 15.29 -9.56 -29.94
CA ASP A 74 16.69 -9.89 -29.72
C ASP A 74 17.26 -9.17 -28.49
N ALA A 75 17.04 -7.87 -28.36
CA ALA A 75 17.55 -7.07 -27.25
C ALA A 75 16.95 -7.44 -25.86
N LEU A 76 15.77 -8.03 -25.84
CA LEU A 76 15.07 -8.43 -24.61
C LEU A 76 15.11 -9.93 -24.35
N ASP A 77 15.71 -10.70 -25.25
CA ASP A 77 15.82 -12.16 -25.19
C ASP A 77 14.48 -12.85 -24.92
N VAL A 78 13.42 -12.41 -25.63
CA VAL A 78 12.07 -12.97 -25.52
C VAL A 78 11.78 -13.97 -26.63
N THR A 79 11.01 -14.99 -26.31
CA THR A 79 10.59 -16.02 -27.26
C THR A 79 9.24 -15.67 -27.91
N GLU A 80 8.85 -16.38 -28.97
CA GLU A 80 7.56 -16.17 -29.63
C GLU A 80 6.36 -16.36 -28.69
N ARG A 81 6.49 -17.13 -27.62
CA ARG A 81 5.44 -17.39 -26.63
C ARG A 81 5.10 -16.16 -25.79
N GLU A 82 6.04 -15.25 -25.66
CA GLU A 82 5.92 -14.02 -24.87
C GLU A 82 5.47 -12.81 -25.71
N ILE A 83 5.33 -12.99 -27.04
CA ILE A 83 4.99 -11.91 -27.98
C ILE A 83 3.49 -11.87 -28.24
N TYR A 84 2.88 -10.69 -28.09
CA TYR A 84 1.45 -10.48 -28.30
C TYR A 84 1.19 -9.27 -29.21
N PHE A 85 0.17 -9.38 -30.07
CA PHE A 85 -0.25 -8.33 -30.99
C PHE A 85 -1.63 -7.80 -30.61
N GLN A 86 -1.72 -6.50 -30.33
CA GLN A 86 -2.95 -5.85 -29.92
C GLN A 86 -3.54 -4.98 -31.03
N ARG A 87 -4.87 -4.93 -31.13
CA ARG A 87 -5.57 -4.04 -32.07
C ARG A 87 -5.88 -2.65 -31.49
N GLY A 88 -5.78 -2.50 -30.20
CA GLY A 88 -6.12 -1.29 -29.45
C GLY A 88 -4.90 -0.68 -28.75
N PRO A 89 -5.14 0.17 -27.77
CA PRO A 89 -4.09 0.71 -26.90
C PRO A 89 -3.35 -0.39 -26.16
N LEU A 90 -2.02 -0.29 -26.09
CA LEU A 90 -1.19 -1.26 -25.38
C LEU A 90 -1.30 -1.13 -23.87
N ASP A 91 -1.56 0.07 -23.37
CA ASP A 91 -1.76 0.35 -21.96
C ASP A 91 -3.19 0.86 -21.75
N LEU A 92 -3.96 0.14 -20.92
CA LEU A 92 -5.33 0.49 -20.55
C LEU A 92 -5.43 1.13 -19.17
N THR A 93 -4.32 1.33 -18.47
CA THR A 93 -4.33 1.91 -17.11
C THR A 93 -4.88 3.34 -17.07
N PHE A 94 -4.83 4.06 -18.20
CA PHE A 94 -5.45 5.39 -18.30
C PHE A 94 -6.96 5.36 -18.05
N LEU A 95 -7.63 4.22 -18.28
CA LEU A 95 -9.08 4.07 -18.03
C LEU A 95 -9.44 4.20 -16.55
N SER A 96 -8.51 3.95 -15.64
CA SER A 96 -8.75 4.12 -14.20
C SER A 96 -9.15 5.56 -13.83
N LYS A 97 -8.78 6.53 -14.67
CA LYS A 97 -9.12 7.95 -14.47
C LYS A 97 -10.49 8.34 -15.02
N PHE A 98 -11.15 7.45 -15.75
CA PHE A 98 -12.45 7.74 -16.38
C PHE A 98 -13.55 8.00 -15.33
N ALA A 99 -13.51 7.32 -14.19
CA ALA A 99 -14.44 7.55 -13.08
C ALA A 99 -14.36 8.97 -12.47
N HIS A 100 -13.36 9.76 -12.85
CA HIS A 100 -13.14 11.11 -12.32
C HIS A 100 -13.18 12.19 -13.40
N ILE A 101 -13.77 11.89 -14.57
CA ILE A 101 -13.93 12.87 -15.66
C ILE A 101 -15.07 13.82 -15.28
N LYS A 102 -14.74 15.12 -15.22
CA LYS A 102 -15.73 16.17 -14.96
C LYS A 102 -16.82 16.18 -16.05
N GLY A 103 -18.08 16.29 -15.63
CA GLY A 103 -19.25 16.29 -16.50
C GLY A 103 -19.78 14.88 -16.84
N CYS A 104 -19.28 13.85 -16.17
CA CYS A 104 -19.75 12.47 -16.29
C CYS A 104 -20.13 11.88 -14.92
N GLU A 105 -20.45 12.73 -13.96
CA GLU A 105 -20.78 12.33 -12.59
C GLU A 105 -22.05 11.46 -12.55
N ASP A 106 -23.00 11.72 -13.42
CA ASP A 106 -24.24 10.96 -13.61
C ASP A 106 -24.02 9.52 -14.13
N MET A 107 -22.84 9.24 -14.67
CA MET A 107 -22.42 7.88 -15.11
C MET A 107 -21.71 7.08 -14.01
N CYS A 108 -21.50 7.68 -12.84
CA CYS A 108 -20.87 7.05 -11.71
C CYS A 108 -21.91 6.60 -10.67
N PHE A 109 -21.59 5.56 -9.92
CA PHE A 109 -22.36 5.24 -8.73
C PHE A 109 -22.24 6.37 -7.71
N GLU A 110 -23.30 6.61 -6.94
CA GLU A 110 -23.24 7.54 -5.82
C GLU A 110 -22.18 7.09 -4.82
N PRO A 111 -21.33 8.00 -4.33
CA PRO A 111 -20.32 7.65 -3.35
C PRO A 111 -20.98 7.23 -2.04
N ILE A 112 -20.45 6.15 -1.45
CA ILE A 112 -20.85 5.74 -0.10
C ILE A 112 -20.33 6.80 0.88
N VAL A 113 -21.25 7.45 1.60
CA VAL A 113 -20.94 8.37 2.70
C VAL A 113 -21.03 7.57 4.01
N PRO A 114 -19.90 7.26 4.66
CA PRO A 114 -19.93 6.50 5.89
C PRO A 114 -20.66 7.26 7.01
N VAL A 115 -21.44 6.52 7.81
CA VAL A 115 -22.06 7.07 9.03
C VAL A 115 -20.97 7.43 10.05
N ASN A 116 -20.98 8.67 10.55
CA ASN A 116 -20.01 9.15 11.52
C ASN A 116 -20.67 10.06 12.57
N PRO A 117 -20.59 9.80 13.88
CA PRO A 117 -19.99 8.60 14.46
C PRO A 117 -20.82 7.33 14.18
N PRO A 118 -20.22 6.13 14.20
CA PRO A 118 -20.97 4.88 14.18
C PRO A 118 -21.95 4.80 15.36
N ALA A 119 -23.11 4.18 15.15
CA ALA A 119 -24.19 4.14 16.14
C ALA A 119 -23.74 3.59 17.52
N GLU A 120 -22.84 2.61 17.49
CA GLU A 120 -22.28 2.00 18.70
C GLU A 120 -21.42 2.97 19.56
N PHE A 121 -21.00 4.10 19.01
CA PHE A 121 -20.19 5.11 19.70
C PHE A 121 -20.94 6.43 19.95
N CYS A 122 -22.19 6.53 19.54
CA CYS A 122 -23.01 7.70 19.81
C CYS A 122 -23.22 7.92 21.31
N GLY A 123 -23.03 9.16 21.79
CA GLY A 123 -23.21 9.54 23.19
C GLY A 123 -22.02 9.27 24.11
N TYR A 124 -20.87 8.84 23.56
CA TYR A 124 -19.63 8.69 24.32
C TYR A 124 -18.60 9.75 23.91
N ASP A 125 -18.08 10.48 24.90
CA ASP A 125 -16.99 11.42 24.72
C ASP A 125 -15.61 10.74 24.78
N ASP A 126 -15.53 9.58 25.43
CA ASP A 126 -14.31 8.77 25.54
C ASP A 126 -14.52 7.37 24.96
N ILE A 127 -13.74 7.04 23.92
CA ILE A 127 -13.79 5.75 23.27
C ILE A 127 -13.44 4.59 24.21
N PHE A 128 -12.57 4.81 25.19
CA PHE A 128 -12.23 3.79 26.19
C PHE A 128 -13.42 3.47 27.13
N GLU A 129 -14.24 4.47 27.45
CA GLU A 129 -15.49 4.24 28.22
C GLU A 129 -16.48 3.41 27.42
N ALA A 130 -16.68 3.75 26.14
CA ALA A 130 -17.56 2.99 25.25
C ALA A 130 -17.14 1.51 25.15
N ILE A 131 -15.85 1.24 24.92
CA ILE A 131 -15.33 -0.13 24.79
C ILE A 131 -15.32 -0.86 26.15
N ARG A 132 -15.15 -0.14 27.26
CA ARG A 132 -15.18 -0.72 28.59
C ARG A 132 -16.55 -1.25 28.98
N GLU A 133 -17.61 -0.64 28.49
CA GLU A 133 -18.98 -1.05 28.78
C GLU A 133 -19.33 -2.36 28.08
N LYS A 134 -19.01 -2.49 26.80
CA LYS A 134 -19.22 -3.70 25.99
C LYS A 134 -18.34 -3.71 24.75
N ASP A 135 -18.18 -4.87 24.13
CA ASP A 135 -17.58 -4.98 22.81
C ASP A 135 -18.42 -4.22 21.77
N ARG A 136 -17.75 -3.51 20.87
CA ARG A 136 -18.36 -2.69 19.82
C ARG A 136 -18.02 -3.23 18.45
N LEU A 137 -19.02 -3.39 17.60
CA LEU A 137 -18.85 -3.79 16.20
C LEU A 137 -19.01 -2.58 15.30
N VAL A 138 -18.11 -2.43 14.33
CA VAL A 138 -18.18 -1.38 13.29
C VAL A 138 -18.08 -2.05 11.91
N HIS A 139 -18.98 -1.66 10.99
CA HIS A 139 -19.08 -2.24 9.67
C HIS A 139 -18.59 -1.27 8.58
N HIS A 140 -17.31 -1.36 8.23
CA HIS A 140 -16.71 -0.56 7.16
C HIS A 140 -17.06 -1.14 5.77
N PRO A 141 -17.25 -0.30 4.74
CA PRO A 141 -17.11 1.16 4.69
C PRO A 141 -18.39 1.94 5.03
N TYR A 142 -19.45 1.29 5.49
CA TYR A 142 -20.75 1.94 5.75
C TYR A 142 -20.72 2.77 7.02
N GLU A 143 -19.92 2.40 7.99
CA GLU A 143 -19.60 3.18 9.16
C GLU A 143 -18.15 3.67 9.09
N SER A 144 -17.90 4.90 9.57
CA SER A 144 -16.61 5.56 9.43
C SER A 144 -15.48 4.83 10.13
N PHE A 145 -14.33 4.75 9.46
CA PHE A 145 -13.07 4.27 10.05
C PHE A 145 -12.46 5.28 11.04
N ASP A 146 -12.98 6.50 11.11
CA ASP A 146 -12.46 7.55 11.99
C ASP A 146 -12.47 7.13 13.45
N VAL A 147 -13.44 6.33 13.88
CA VAL A 147 -13.48 5.77 15.24
C VAL A 147 -12.23 4.95 15.58
N VAL A 148 -11.67 4.21 14.62
CA VAL A 148 -10.44 3.44 14.82
C VAL A 148 -9.23 4.37 14.84
N VAL A 149 -9.22 5.39 13.99
CA VAL A 149 -8.18 6.43 13.98
C VAL A 149 -8.16 7.17 15.32
N ASP A 150 -9.34 7.52 15.84
CA ASP A 150 -9.49 8.22 17.11
C ASP A 150 -9.10 7.35 18.30
N PHE A 151 -9.38 6.06 18.25
CA PHE A 151 -8.89 5.10 19.24
C PHE A 151 -7.35 5.16 19.37
N VAL A 152 -6.62 5.14 18.24
CA VAL A 152 -5.16 5.19 18.27
C VAL A 152 -4.65 6.58 18.62
N LYS A 153 -5.28 7.65 18.13
CA LYS A 153 -4.95 9.03 18.50
C LYS A 153 -5.15 9.30 19.99
N LYS A 154 -6.27 8.86 20.55
CA LYS A 154 -6.56 8.98 21.97
C LYS A 154 -5.53 8.21 22.79
N ALA A 155 -5.23 6.96 22.38
CA ALA A 155 -4.20 6.16 23.03
C ALA A 155 -2.83 6.83 23.00
N ALA A 156 -2.48 7.56 21.93
CA ALA A 156 -1.21 8.26 21.81
C ALA A 156 -1.04 9.41 22.81
N THR A 157 -2.13 10.05 23.21
CA THR A 157 -2.12 11.26 24.06
C THR A 157 -2.57 11.01 25.51
N ASP A 158 -3.31 9.92 25.77
CA ASP A 158 -3.81 9.61 27.11
C ASP A 158 -2.65 9.24 28.06
N PRO A 159 -2.44 9.98 29.18
CA PRO A 159 -1.34 9.72 30.11
C PRO A 159 -1.42 8.36 30.81
N ASN A 160 -2.60 7.74 30.84
CA ASN A 160 -2.81 6.43 31.45
C ASN A 160 -2.44 5.26 30.50
N VAL A 161 -2.23 5.52 29.21
CA VAL A 161 -1.80 4.49 28.26
C VAL A 161 -0.30 4.24 28.43
N LEU A 162 0.05 2.99 28.67
CA LEU A 162 1.41 2.51 28.91
C LEU A 162 2.07 1.99 27.64
N ALA A 163 1.31 1.24 26.85
CA ALA A 163 1.85 0.60 25.64
C ALA A 163 0.82 0.50 24.53
N ILE A 164 1.30 0.51 23.28
CA ILE A 164 0.52 0.25 22.06
C ILE A 164 1.26 -0.82 21.25
N LYS A 165 0.54 -1.86 20.81
CA LYS A 165 1.05 -2.87 19.88
C LYS A 165 0.18 -2.90 18.64
N GLN A 166 0.78 -2.70 17.47
CA GLN A 166 0.06 -2.53 16.20
C GLN A 166 0.65 -3.41 15.10
N THR A 167 -0.21 -4.05 14.31
CA THR A 167 0.22 -4.68 13.05
C THR A 167 -0.03 -3.73 11.88
N LEU A 168 0.91 -3.64 10.95
CA LEU A 168 0.78 -2.86 9.71
C LEU A 168 1.04 -3.77 8.51
N TYR A 169 0.10 -3.82 7.57
CA TYR A 169 0.21 -4.59 6.33
C TYR A 169 0.38 -3.67 5.11
N ARG A 170 -0.61 -2.83 4.83
CA ARG A 170 -0.56 -1.77 3.82
C ARG A 170 -0.93 -0.46 4.46
N VAL A 171 -0.11 0.54 4.23
CA VAL A 171 -0.26 1.84 4.85
C VAL A 171 -0.31 2.91 3.77
N SER A 172 -1.36 3.72 3.76
CA SER A 172 -1.47 4.86 2.86
C SER A 172 -0.38 5.92 3.12
N GLY A 173 -0.03 6.72 2.10
CA GLY A 173 1.07 7.68 2.17
C GLY A 173 1.03 8.66 3.33
N ASN A 174 -0.16 9.08 3.78
CA ASN A 174 -0.37 10.00 4.91
C ASN A 174 -1.24 9.34 5.99
N SER A 175 -0.82 8.18 6.49
CA SER A 175 -1.60 7.44 7.47
C SER A 175 -1.70 8.16 8.81
N PRO A 176 -2.91 8.51 9.28
CA PRO A 176 -3.13 9.08 10.60
C PRO A 176 -2.79 8.09 11.72
N ILE A 177 -2.88 6.78 11.48
CA ILE A 177 -2.49 5.73 12.42
C ILE A 177 -0.97 5.80 12.67
N VAL A 178 -0.15 5.85 11.61
CA VAL A 178 1.31 5.94 11.76
C VAL A 178 1.71 7.22 12.47
N ALA A 179 1.09 8.35 12.13
CA ALA A 179 1.33 9.62 12.82
C ALA A 179 0.99 9.52 14.32
N ALA A 180 -0.09 8.85 14.69
CA ALA A 180 -0.47 8.63 16.09
C ALA A 180 0.52 7.71 16.81
N LEU A 181 1.03 6.65 16.17
CA LEU A 181 2.03 5.76 16.75
C LEU A 181 3.36 6.49 17.01
N ILE A 182 3.81 7.32 16.06
CA ILE A 182 4.97 8.20 16.25
C ILE A 182 4.76 9.10 17.45
N LYS A 183 3.59 9.77 17.50
CA LYS A 183 3.25 10.67 18.63
C LYS A 183 3.20 9.93 19.97
N ALA A 184 2.74 8.70 19.99
CA ALA A 184 2.75 7.88 21.20
C ALA A 184 4.17 7.61 21.71
N ALA A 185 5.09 7.25 20.81
CA ALA A 185 6.50 7.04 21.16
C ALA A 185 7.17 8.34 21.67
N GLU A 186 6.95 9.47 21.00
CA GLU A 186 7.41 10.79 21.44
C GLU A 186 6.87 11.17 22.83
N ASN A 187 5.65 10.74 23.17
CA ASN A 187 5.05 10.91 24.50
C ASN A 187 5.54 9.88 25.53
N GLY A 188 6.59 9.12 25.22
CA GLY A 188 7.24 8.16 26.14
C GLY A 188 6.49 6.85 26.33
N LYS A 189 5.51 6.52 25.47
CA LYS A 189 4.79 5.25 25.55
C LYS A 189 5.59 4.13 24.87
N GLN A 190 5.42 2.90 25.37
CA GLN A 190 5.98 1.71 24.74
C GLN A 190 5.20 1.39 23.45
N VAL A 191 5.79 1.63 22.29
CA VAL A 191 5.14 1.35 21.00
C VAL A 191 5.87 0.22 20.29
N THR A 192 5.18 -0.89 20.03
CA THR A 192 5.69 -2.01 19.25
C THR A 192 4.87 -2.14 17.97
N VAL A 193 5.53 -2.18 16.83
CA VAL A 193 4.87 -2.26 15.53
C VAL A 193 5.41 -3.45 14.73
N LEU A 194 4.54 -4.37 14.37
CA LEU A 194 4.86 -5.44 13.44
C LEU A 194 4.51 -4.98 12.02
N VAL A 195 5.52 -4.79 11.18
CA VAL A 195 5.35 -4.33 9.79
C VAL A 195 5.58 -5.49 8.83
N GLU A 196 4.59 -5.78 7.98
CA GLU A 196 4.73 -6.73 6.89
C GLU A 196 5.50 -6.09 5.73
N LEU A 197 6.78 -6.38 5.61
CA LEU A 197 7.63 -5.81 4.55
C LEU A 197 7.33 -6.40 3.17
N LYS A 198 6.83 -7.64 3.11
CA LYS A 198 6.53 -8.37 1.86
C LYS A 198 5.09 -8.13 1.37
N ALA A 199 4.47 -7.01 1.76
CA ALA A 199 3.18 -6.62 1.20
C ALA A 199 3.36 -6.29 -0.29
N ARG A 200 2.91 -7.18 -1.19
CA ARG A 200 3.18 -7.13 -2.63
C ARG A 200 2.84 -5.76 -3.23
N PHE A 201 3.80 -5.15 -3.90
CA PHE A 201 3.80 -3.80 -4.51
C PHE A 201 3.82 -2.62 -3.52
N ASP A 202 3.81 -2.87 -2.20
CA ASP A 202 3.90 -1.83 -1.17
C ASP A 202 5.20 -1.92 -0.35
N GLU A 203 6.13 -2.78 -0.74
CA GLU A 203 7.36 -3.04 0.01
C GLU A 203 8.18 -1.76 0.24
N GLU A 204 8.35 -0.94 -0.79
CA GLU A 204 9.11 0.32 -0.69
C GLU A 204 8.45 1.31 0.27
N ASN A 205 7.13 1.43 0.21
CA ASN A 205 6.34 2.27 1.09
C ASN A 205 6.41 1.79 2.55
N ASN A 206 6.28 0.47 2.77
CA ASN A 206 6.34 -0.12 4.10
C ASN A 206 7.73 0.03 4.74
N ILE A 207 8.82 -0.07 3.95
CA ILE A 207 10.18 0.21 4.41
C ILE A 207 10.31 1.67 4.87
N GLN A 208 9.76 2.63 4.13
CA GLN A 208 9.80 4.04 4.52
C GLN A 208 9.08 4.28 5.86
N TRP A 209 7.92 3.67 6.05
CA TRP A 209 7.17 3.78 7.30
C TRP A 209 7.88 3.10 8.46
N ALA A 210 8.40 1.91 8.26
CA ALA A 210 9.20 1.21 9.26
C ALA A 210 10.37 2.07 9.74
N THR A 211 11.11 2.66 8.80
CA THR A 211 12.24 3.55 9.12
C THR A 211 11.80 4.82 9.89
N LYS A 212 10.63 5.39 9.55
CA LYS A 212 10.10 6.56 10.29
C LYS A 212 9.69 6.20 11.71
N LEU A 213 9.06 5.05 11.89
CA LEU A 213 8.67 4.54 13.21
C LEU A 213 9.88 4.28 14.11
N GLU A 214 10.92 3.64 13.57
CA GLU A 214 12.18 3.41 14.32
C GLU A 214 12.84 4.72 14.76
N LYS A 215 12.93 5.70 13.85
CA LYS A 215 13.49 7.02 14.16
C LYS A 215 12.73 7.75 15.27
N ALA A 216 11.43 7.48 15.41
CA ALA A 216 10.59 8.03 16.46
C ALA A 216 10.70 7.26 17.79
N GLY A 217 11.48 6.16 17.85
CA GLY A 217 11.65 5.36 19.05
C GLY A 217 10.65 4.20 19.18
N CYS A 218 9.90 3.87 18.14
CA CYS A 218 9.08 2.66 18.14
C CYS A 218 9.95 1.41 18.00
N HIS A 219 9.58 0.32 18.69
CA HIS A 219 10.15 -1.00 18.45
C HIS A 219 9.48 -1.62 17.23
N VAL A 220 10.22 -1.74 16.13
CA VAL A 220 9.69 -2.28 14.87
C VAL A 220 10.14 -3.73 14.68
N ILE A 221 9.20 -4.61 14.33
CA ILE A 221 9.43 -6.01 14.00
C ILE A 221 9.09 -6.19 12.52
N TYR A 222 10.00 -6.79 11.76
CA TYR A 222 9.91 -6.96 10.32
C TYR A 222 9.37 -8.32 9.92
N GLY A 223 8.04 -8.50 10.06
CA GLY A 223 7.40 -9.76 9.71
C GLY A 223 7.82 -10.93 10.61
N LEU A 224 7.48 -12.14 10.17
CA LEU A 224 7.89 -13.40 10.79
C LEU A 224 8.38 -14.32 9.68
N THR A 225 9.53 -14.96 9.88
CA THR A 225 10.13 -15.89 8.91
C THR A 225 9.15 -17.03 8.58
N GLY A 226 8.96 -17.30 7.28
CA GLY A 226 8.05 -18.32 6.77
C GLY A 226 6.55 -18.03 6.93
N LEU A 227 6.18 -16.88 7.52
CA LEU A 227 4.79 -16.47 7.73
C LEU A 227 4.52 -15.09 7.12
N LYS A 228 3.24 -14.84 6.84
CA LYS A 228 2.76 -13.54 6.38
C LYS A 228 1.85 -12.91 7.42
N THR A 229 2.18 -11.70 7.86
CA THR A 229 1.36 -10.96 8.82
C THR A 229 0.15 -10.37 8.12
N HIS A 230 -1.00 -11.04 8.22
CA HIS A 230 -2.24 -10.56 7.59
C HIS A 230 -3.29 -10.07 8.59
N CYS A 231 -3.15 -10.31 9.88
CA CYS A 231 -4.04 -9.78 10.92
C CYS A 231 -3.90 -8.26 11.04
N LYS A 232 -5.00 -7.58 11.34
CA LYS A 232 -5.08 -6.13 11.60
C LYS A 232 -5.49 -5.97 13.04
N ILE A 233 -4.50 -5.74 13.90
CA ILE A 233 -4.69 -5.68 15.36
C ILE A 233 -4.02 -4.43 15.90
N CYS A 234 -4.74 -3.73 16.80
CA CYS A 234 -4.19 -2.70 17.67
C CYS A 234 -4.54 -3.03 19.11
N LEU A 235 -3.54 -3.31 19.92
CA LEU A 235 -3.68 -3.55 21.35
C LEU A 235 -3.15 -2.34 22.12
N VAL A 236 -3.99 -1.76 22.96
CA VAL A 236 -3.66 -0.68 23.87
C VAL A 236 -3.67 -1.21 25.30
N VAL A 237 -2.58 -0.97 26.03
CA VAL A 237 -2.47 -1.29 27.46
C VAL A 237 -2.61 0.01 28.25
N ARG A 238 -3.65 0.10 29.07
CA ARG A 238 -4.01 1.30 29.84
C ARG A 238 -4.12 1.01 31.33
N LYS A 239 -3.68 1.94 32.16
CA LYS A 239 -3.88 1.90 33.60
C LYS A 239 -5.20 2.60 33.92
N ASP A 240 -6.25 1.82 34.15
CA ASP A 240 -7.53 2.32 34.60
C ASP A 240 -7.59 2.43 36.13
N LYS A 241 -8.69 2.97 36.67
CA LYS A 241 -8.89 3.14 38.12
C LYS A 241 -8.85 1.82 38.88
N ASP A 242 -9.28 0.74 38.24
CA ASP A 242 -9.40 -0.61 38.81
C ASP A 242 -8.23 -1.55 38.40
N GLY A 243 -7.19 -1.02 37.74
CA GLY A 243 -6.00 -1.78 37.37
C GLY A 243 -5.60 -1.63 35.91
N ILE A 244 -4.76 -2.55 35.43
CA ILE A 244 -4.30 -2.56 34.04
C ILE A 244 -5.34 -3.24 33.18
N ARG A 245 -5.82 -2.53 32.16
CA ARG A 245 -6.74 -3.06 31.13
C ARG A 245 -6.09 -3.10 29.75
N ARG A 246 -6.61 -4.00 28.94
CA ARG A 246 -6.24 -4.17 27.53
C ARG A 246 -7.45 -3.87 26.68
N TYR A 247 -7.29 -2.92 25.77
CA TYR A 247 -8.29 -2.54 24.77
C TYR A 247 -7.79 -3.01 23.42
N LEU A 248 -8.62 -3.72 22.68
CA LEU A 248 -8.23 -4.38 21.43
C LEU A 248 -9.13 -3.93 20.30
N HIS A 249 -8.54 -3.40 19.25
CA HIS A 249 -9.18 -3.33 17.93
C HIS A 249 -8.72 -4.52 17.09
N MET A 250 -9.66 -5.22 16.50
CA MET A 250 -9.41 -6.33 15.58
C MET A 250 -10.26 -6.15 14.33
N LEU A 251 -9.64 -6.13 13.14
CA LEU A 251 -10.30 -5.96 11.86
C LEU A 251 -10.17 -7.21 11.01
N SER A 252 -11.29 -7.69 10.47
CA SER A 252 -11.35 -8.71 9.42
C SER A 252 -11.68 -8.05 8.07
N LEU A 253 -11.01 -8.47 7.01
CA LEU A 253 -11.24 -8.01 5.62
C LEU A 253 -11.76 -9.15 4.72
N ILE A 254 -12.08 -10.31 5.28
CA ILE A 254 -12.50 -11.49 4.51
C ILE A 254 -14.00 -11.79 4.66
N HIS A 255 -14.70 -11.10 5.54
CA HIS A 255 -16.14 -11.19 5.68
C HIS A 255 -16.79 -10.14 4.79
N ILE A 256 -17.18 -10.53 3.60
CA ILE A 256 -17.90 -9.74 2.63
C ILE A 256 -19.24 -10.43 2.37
#